data_f50c7215fd206155358c6c3d3a8a4d6a
#
_entry.id   f50c7215fd206155358c6c3d3a8a4d6a
#
_cell.length_a   1.000
_cell.length_b   1.000
_cell.length_c   1.000
_cell.angle_alpha   90.00
_cell.angle_beta   90.00
_cell.angle_gamma   90.00
#
_symmetry.space_group_name_H-M   'P 1'
#
loop_
_entity.id
_entity.type
_entity.pdbx_description
1 polymer ?
#
loop_
_entity_poly.entity_id
_entity_poly.type
_entity_poly.pdbx_seq_one_letter_code
_entity_poly.pdbx_strand_id
1 'polypeptide(L)'
;MENSSHFQINDYLKPGRHAHLVGIGGVSMRQLGLVLRSMGMQISGSDMNASVSTDELMAKGIAVSIGHRAENIEGADCVIRTAAANNDNPEIAAARAAGIPIFERAQAWGYIMKAYRHAICVSGTHGKTTTTSMLTQIFMEAGKDPTVMIGGSLPLLGAGHRVGQGDTIILESCEYCNSFLNFFPTTAVVLDIDADHLDFFKDLEDVKHSFRRFAELVPADGLIVANGDDKNTLDALDGLSLVRFGMAETNDVYGTNFSEDYRCFDVVCGGKPYCHLELGVIGRHNAMNALAACAVCWKFSIPAEAVQRALHEFHGAGRRLEFKGRYHGADVYDDYSHHPAELHALLRAVRLMGYRRVICAFQPHTYSRTKALFSDFVRELSAADLAVLTDIYAARESNTIGISSKDLADQIPGSVYCPGLPQLTDYLASIAQPGDIILTVGAGDIYKAGEKLLKLQETPANTSL
;
A
#
# COMPACT_ATOMS: atom_id res chain seq x y z
N MET A 1 3.88 6.61 -27.45
CA MET A 1 5.22 6.20 -26.96
C MET A 1 6.29 6.65 -27.95
N GLU A 2 6.49 7.95 -28.10
CA GLU A 2 7.52 8.48 -29.00
C GLU A 2 8.20 9.63 -28.26
N ASN A 3 9.46 9.47 -27.97
CA ASN A 3 10.54 10.41 -27.61
C ASN A 3 11.36 10.09 -26.33
N SER A 4 11.24 8.94 -25.70
CA SER A 4 12.12 8.55 -24.59
C SER A 4 13.34 7.72 -25.01
N SER A 5 13.51 7.42 -26.30
CA SER A 5 14.53 6.48 -26.79
C SER A 5 15.96 7.05 -26.90
N HIS A 6 16.20 8.35 -26.59
CA HIS A 6 17.52 8.96 -26.69
C HIS A 6 18.17 9.32 -25.35
N PHE A 7 17.40 9.37 -24.24
CA PHE A 7 17.93 9.77 -22.95
C PHE A 7 18.13 8.55 -22.03
N GLN A 8 19.36 8.34 -21.56
CA GLN A 8 19.62 7.31 -20.57
C GLN A 8 19.46 7.91 -19.16
N ILE A 9 18.59 7.33 -18.36
CA ILE A 9 18.30 7.78 -17.00
C ILE A 9 19.55 7.91 -16.13
N ASN A 10 20.57 7.08 -16.39
CA ASN A 10 21.87 7.10 -15.72
C ASN A 10 22.62 8.43 -15.84
N ASP A 11 22.35 9.22 -16.89
CA ASP A 11 23.03 10.49 -17.13
C ASP A 11 22.41 11.62 -16.30
N TYR A 12 21.20 11.41 -15.79
CA TYR A 12 20.40 12.42 -15.11
C TYR A 12 20.23 12.17 -13.62
N LEU A 13 20.09 10.91 -13.18
CA LEU A 13 19.93 10.57 -11.77
C LEU A 13 21.29 10.33 -11.09
N LYS A 14 22.05 11.38 -10.90
CA LYS A 14 23.37 11.35 -10.24
C LYS A 14 23.61 12.61 -9.39
N PRO A 15 24.56 12.57 -8.43
CA PRO A 15 24.87 13.71 -7.58
C PRO A 15 25.12 15.00 -8.35
N GLY A 16 24.60 16.11 -7.83
CA GLY A 16 24.73 17.44 -8.42
C GLY A 16 23.73 17.79 -9.52
N ARG A 17 22.98 16.81 -10.06
CA ARG A 17 21.90 17.05 -11.02
C ARG A 17 20.62 17.50 -10.33
N HIS A 18 19.81 18.27 -11.06
CA HIS A 18 18.51 18.76 -10.60
C HIS A 18 17.36 17.96 -11.26
N ALA A 19 16.56 17.29 -10.45
CA ALA A 19 15.33 16.63 -10.88
C ALA A 19 14.09 17.37 -10.36
N HIS A 20 13.15 17.67 -11.27
CA HIS A 20 11.85 18.22 -10.91
C HIS A 20 10.79 17.10 -10.89
N LEU A 21 10.06 16.94 -9.77
CA LEU A 21 9.10 15.87 -9.54
C LEU A 21 7.66 16.39 -9.66
N VAL A 22 6.93 15.97 -10.70
CA VAL A 22 5.52 16.33 -10.92
C VAL A 22 4.60 15.40 -10.13
N GLY A 23 3.78 15.95 -9.23
CA GLY A 23 2.98 15.22 -8.25
C GLY A 23 3.78 14.80 -7.02
N ILE A 24 4.70 15.66 -6.55
CA ILE A 24 5.67 15.35 -5.48
C ILE A 24 5.01 15.04 -4.12
N GLY A 25 3.78 15.53 -3.86
CA GLY A 25 3.04 15.26 -2.62
C GLY A 25 2.49 13.85 -2.52
N GLY A 26 2.43 13.10 -3.63
CA GLY A 26 2.01 11.70 -3.63
C GLY A 26 2.97 10.82 -2.83
N VAL A 27 2.44 9.79 -2.13
CA VAL A 27 3.19 8.94 -1.18
C VAL A 27 4.54 8.47 -1.75
N SER A 28 4.52 7.78 -2.89
CA SER A 28 5.74 7.22 -3.48
C SER A 28 6.62 8.26 -4.19
N MET A 29 6.06 9.38 -4.67
CA MET A 29 6.83 10.48 -5.26
C MET A 29 7.61 11.25 -4.20
N ARG A 30 6.97 11.53 -3.05
CA ARG A 30 7.62 12.15 -1.89
C ARG A 30 8.83 11.33 -1.44
N GLN A 31 8.65 10.02 -1.31
CA GLN A 31 9.71 9.09 -0.93
C GLN A 31 10.85 9.11 -1.94
N LEU A 32 10.53 9.06 -3.24
CA LEU A 32 11.52 9.15 -4.31
C LEU A 32 12.34 10.45 -4.21
N GLY A 33 11.68 11.60 -4.03
CA GLY A 33 12.36 12.88 -3.89
C GLY A 33 13.35 12.91 -2.72
N LEU A 34 12.97 12.31 -1.58
CA LEU A 34 13.84 12.23 -0.41
C LEU A 34 15.03 11.28 -0.61
N VAL A 35 14.82 10.14 -1.28
CA VAL A 35 15.91 9.20 -1.63
C VAL A 35 16.87 9.83 -2.63
N LEU A 36 16.40 10.43 -3.72
CA LEU A 36 17.25 11.10 -4.71
C LEU A 36 18.05 12.25 -4.08
N ARG A 37 17.43 12.99 -3.15
CA ARG A 37 18.14 14.02 -2.40
C ARG A 37 19.24 13.44 -1.52
N SER A 38 19.01 12.32 -0.84
CA SER A 38 20.05 11.65 -0.05
C SER A 38 21.20 11.13 -0.90
N MET A 39 20.96 10.87 -2.19
CA MET A 39 21.98 10.54 -3.18
C MET A 39 22.75 11.77 -3.69
N GLY A 40 22.51 12.97 -3.14
CA GLY A 40 23.22 14.20 -3.51
C GLY A 40 22.64 14.96 -4.69
N MET A 41 21.41 14.67 -5.10
CA MET A 41 20.71 15.42 -6.15
C MET A 41 20.03 16.68 -5.60
N GLN A 42 19.87 17.69 -6.44
CA GLN A 42 18.95 18.81 -6.20
C GLN A 42 17.55 18.38 -6.59
N ILE A 43 16.58 18.63 -5.71
CA ILE A 43 15.19 18.23 -5.92
C ILE A 43 14.28 19.45 -5.79
N SER A 44 13.40 19.59 -6.78
CA SER A 44 12.20 20.43 -6.72
C SER A 44 10.99 19.62 -7.12
N GLY A 45 9.81 20.16 -6.97
CA GLY A 45 8.61 19.50 -7.46
C GLY A 45 7.37 20.36 -7.37
N SER A 46 6.28 19.82 -7.88
CA SER A 46 4.97 20.45 -7.88
C SER A 46 3.88 19.49 -7.44
N ASP A 47 2.81 20.01 -6.87
CA ASP A 47 1.59 19.26 -6.66
C ASP A 47 0.36 20.15 -6.92
N MET A 48 -0.77 19.56 -7.27
CA MET A 48 -2.00 20.31 -7.54
C MET A 48 -2.50 21.02 -6.28
N ASN A 49 -2.37 20.38 -5.12
CA ASN A 49 -2.89 20.84 -3.84
C ASN A 49 -1.82 20.88 -2.76
N ALA A 50 -1.93 21.85 -1.86
CA ALA A 50 -1.18 21.84 -0.61
C ALA A 50 -1.64 20.67 0.29
N SER A 51 -0.71 20.04 0.96
CA SER A 51 -0.97 18.90 1.85
C SER A 51 0.12 18.79 2.93
N VAL A 52 -0.14 18.02 3.96
CA VAL A 52 0.89 17.71 4.98
C VAL A 52 2.18 17.19 4.35
N SER A 53 2.07 16.38 3.28
CA SER A 53 3.22 15.85 2.55
C SER A 53 4.04 16.95 1.87
N THR A 54 3.39 17.95 1.26
CA THR A 54 4.09 19.09 0.64
C THR A 54 4.76 19.98 1.69
N ASP A 55 4.09 20.20 2.83
CA ASP A 55 4.62 21.00 3.94
C ASP A 55 5.86 20.32 4.56
N GLU A 56 5.83 19.01 4.75
CA GLU A 56 6.98 18.22 5.23
C GLU A 56 8.19 18.30 4.26
N LEU A 57 7.95 18.29 2.95
CA LEU A 57 9.00 18.42 1.96
C LEU A 57 9.63 19.82 2.00
N MET A 58 8.80 20.87 2.10
CA MET A 58 9.27 22.25 2.24
C MET A 58 10.05 22.45 3.55
N ALA A 59 9.58 21.89 4.66
CA ALA A 59 10.29 21.91 5.94
C ALA A 59 11.67 21.21 5.86
N LYS A 60 11.81 20.24 4.98
CA LYS A 60 13.09 19.58 4.68
C LYS A 60 13.91 20.33 3.63
N GLY A 61 13.49 21.52 3.20
CA GLY A 61 14.22 22.38 2.25
C GLY A 61 14.17 21.90 0.79
N ILE A 62 13.09 21.19 0.39
CA ILE A 62 12.78 20.90 -1.01
C ILE A 62 11.83 21.99 -1.52
N ALA A 63 12.16 22.60 -2.65
CA ALA A 63 11.29 23.60 -3.28
C ALA A 63 10.06 22.92 -3.87
N VAL A 64 8.86 23.24 -3.33
CA VAL A 64 7.59 22.70 -3.81
C VAL A 64 6.69 23.82 -4.28
N SER A 65 6.21 23.73 -5.52
CA SER A 65 5.23 24.65 -6.13
C SER A 65 3.82 24.05 -5.99
N ILE A 66 2.86 24.84 -5.54
CA ILE A 66 1.44 24.46 -5.57
C ILE A 66 0.83 24.96 -6.88
N GLY A 67 0.18 24.03 -7.60
CA GLY A 67 -0.28 24.24 -8.97
C GLY A 67 0.81 23.94 -10.00
N HIS A 68 0.38 23.39 -11.15
CA HIS A 68 1.25 23.06 -12.26
C HIS A 68 1.40 24.23 -13.22
N ARG A 69 2.62 24.68 -13.47
CA ARG A 69 2.97 25.77 -14.39
C ARG A 69 4.27 25.46 -15.13
N ALA A 70 4.37 25.92 -16.37
CA ALA A 70 5.54 25.70 -17.22
C ALA A 70 6.88 26.16 -16.57
N GLU A 71 6.83 27.25 -15.80
CA GLU A 71 7.99 27.86 -15.16
C GLU A 71 8.55 27.00 -14.00
N ASN A 72 7.77 26.08 -13.46
CA ASN A 72 8.19 25.25 -12.32
C ASN A 72 9.41 24.35 -12.65
N ILE A 73 9.64 24.05 -13.94
CA ILE A 73 10.73 23.17 -14.39
C ILE A 73 12.03 23.96 -14.75
N GLU A 74 12.07 25.26 -14.54
CA GLU A 74 13.26 26.06 -14.85
C GLU A 74 14.49 25.54 -14.11
N GLY A 75 15.58 25.33 -14.85
CA GLY A 75 16.83 24.81 -14.32
C GLY A 75 16.85 23.32 -14.00
N ALA A 76 15.79 22.58 -14.29
CA ALA A 76 15.77 21.12 -14.11
C ALA A 76 16.57 20.43 -15.24
N ASP A 77 17.44 19.49 -14.86
CA ASP A 77 18.13 18.61 -15.81
C ASP A 77 17.20 17.50 -16.33
N CYS A 78 16.22 17.08 -15.53
CA CYS A 78 15.19 16.13 -15.90
C CYS A 78 13.89 16.34 -15.12
N VAL A 79 12.80 15.82 -15.66
CA VAL A 79 11.50 15.78 -15.02
C VAL A 79 11.14 14.33 -14.70
N ILE A 80 10.64 14.08 -13.48
CA ILE A 80 10.11 12.77 -13.09
C ILE A 80 8.62 12.95 -12.80
N ARG A 81 7.76 12.15 -13.45
CA ARG A 81 6.31 12.27 -13.30
C ARG A 81 5.69 11.06 -12.61
N THR A 82 4.59 11.30 -11.90
CA THR A 82 3.66 10.26 -11.51
C THR A 82 2.83 9.81 -12.72
N ALA A 83 2.38 8.56 -12.74
CA ALA A 83 1.45 8.06 -13.78
C ALA A 83 0.13 8.85 -13.86
N ALA A 84 -0.24 9.57 -12.79
CA ALA A 84 -1.41 10.44 -12.77
C ALA A 84 -1.23 11.77 -13.56
N ALA A 85 0.01 12.19 -13.80
CA ALA A 85 0.31 13.38 -14.59
C ALA A 85 0.31 13.02 -16.08
N ASN A 86 -0.72 13.42 -16.79
CA ASN A 86 -0.88 13.15 -18.21
C ASN A 86 -0.04 14.11 -19.08
N ASN A 87 -0.13 13.93 -20.38
CA ASN A 87 0.66 14.68 -21.36
C ASN A 87 0.25 16.16 -21.49
N ASP A 88 -0.94 16.52 -21.04
CA ASP A 88 -1.50 17.88 -21.10
C ASP A 88 -1.07 18.72 -19.88
N ASN A 89 -0.40 18.11 -18.90
CA ASN A 89 0.17 18.83 -17.78
C ASN A 89 1.16 19.89 -18.30
N PRO A 90 1.04 21.18 -17.90
CA PRO A 90 1.86 22.27 -18.45
C PRO A 90 3.37 22.08 -18.22
N GLU A 91 3.79 21.42 -17.13
CA GLU A 91 5.19 21.12 -16.86
C GLU A 91 5.73 20.03 -17.81
N ILE A 92 4.93 19.01 -18.07
CA ILE A 92 5.25 17.92 -19.01
C ILE A 92 5.32 18.48 -20.44
N ALA A 93 4.38 19.35 -20.83
CA ALA A 93 4.37 19.99 -22.14
C ALA A 93 5.60 20.91 -22.31
N ALA A 94 5.93 21.70 -21.28
CA ALA A 94 7.11 22.59 -21.29
C ALA A 94 8.43 21.79 -21.35
N ALA A 95 8.55 20.70 -20.59
CA ALA A 95 9.74 19.83 -20.63
C ALA A 95 9.98 19.24 -22.02
N ARG A 96 8.91 18.79 -22.70
CA ARG A 96 8.99 18.31 -24.08
C ARG A 96 9.43 19.40 -25.05
N ALA A 97 8.83 20.59 -24.93
CA ALA A 97 9.20 21.73 -25.79
C ALA A 97 10.63 22.16 -25.63
N ALA A 98 11.17 22.09 -24.40
CA ALA A 98 12.54 22.43 -24.05
C ALA A 98 13.54 21.27 -24.29
N GLY A 99 13.10 20.07 -24.69
CA GLY A 99 13.96 18.90 -24.86
C GLY A 99 14.51 18.36 -23.53
N ILE A 100 13.87 18.65 -22.41
CA ILE A 100 14.24 18.13 -21.08
C ILE A 100 13.71 16.69 -20.96
N PRO A 101 14.54 15.71 -20.58
CA PRO A 101 14.13 14.33 -20.41
C PRO A 101 13.01 14.18 -19.37
N ILE A 102 12.03 13.33 -19.71
CA ILE A 102 10.92 12.99 -18.82
C ILE A 102 11.00 11.51 -18.51
N PHE A 103 11.05 11.19 -17.23
CA PHE A 103 11.06 9.82 -16.73
C PHE A 103 9.81 9.52 -15.90
N GLU A 104 9.36 8.27 -15.92
CA GLU A 104 8.34 7.79 -15.01
C GLU A 104 8.95 7.53 -13.63
N ARG A 105 8.17 7.75 -12.59
CA ARG A 105 8.54 7.40 -11.20
C ARG A 105 9.10 5.98 -11.08
N ALA A 106 8.47 5.02 -11.74
CA ALA A 106 8.89 3.62 -11.69
C ALA A 106 10.27 3.40 -12.32
N GLN A 107 10.60 4.14 -13.40
CA GLN A 107 11.93 4.08 -14.00
C GLN A 107 13.01 4.62 -13.05
N ALA A 108 12.70 5.68 -12.30
CA ALA A 108 13.63 6.23 -11.31
C ALA A 108 13.89 5.24 -10.16
N TRP A 109 12.85 4.58 -9.64
CA TRP A 109 13.01 3.52 -8.65
C TRP A 109 13.80 2.33 -9.21
N GLY A 110 13.50 1.90 -10.44
CA GLY A 110 14.27 0.85 -11.11
C GLY A 110 15.75 1.21 -11.26
N TYR A 111 16.08 2.46 -11.56
CA TYR A 111 17.45 2.93 -11.59
C TYR A 111 18.13 2.82 -10.21
N ILE A 112 17.47 3.31 -9.15
CA ILE A 112 17.98 3.26 -7.77
C ILE A 112 18.29 1.82 -7.35
N MET A 113 17.40 0.86 -7.68
CA MET A 113 17.55 -0.55 -7.31
C MET A 113 18.86 -1.18 -7.80
N LYS A 114 19.38 -0.75 -8.94
CA LYS A 114 20.62 -1.30 -9.53
C LYS A 114 21.87 -1.06 -8.68
N ALA A 115 21.80 -0.13 -7.73
CA ALA A 115 22.89 0.11 -6.79
C ALA A 115 22.95 -0.92 -5.64
N TYR A 116 21.94 -1.78 -5.50
CA TYR A 116 21.83 -2.74 -4.41
C TYR A 116 22.09 -4.17 -4.90
N ARG A 117 22.80 -4.94 -4.07
CA ARG A 117 23.06 -6.36 -4.34
C ARG A 117 21.75 -7.17 -4.29
N HIS A 118 20.88 -6.81 -3.35
CA HIS A 118 19.61 -7.48 -3.11
C HIS A 118 18.46 -6.50 -3.27
N ALA A 119 17.68 -6.68 -4.32
CA ALA A 119 16.48 -5.91 -4.59
C ALA A 119 15.25 -6.80 -4.41
N ILE A 120 14.60 -6.68 -3.26
CA ILE A 120 13.39 -7.43 -2.89
C ILE A 120 12.17 -6.63 -3.28
N CYS A 121 11.40 -7.13 -4.24
CA CYS A 121 10.19 -6.52 -4.77
C CYS A 121 8.97 -7.30 -4.32
N VAL A 122 8.14 -6.68 -3.47
CA VAL A 122 6.91 -7.29 -2.96
C VAL A 122 5.73 -6.87 -3.81
N SER A 123 5.15 -7.81 -4.54
CA SER A 123 4.00 -7.64 -5.43
C SER A 123 2.84 -8.55 -5.02
N GLY A 124 1.68 -8.31 -5.58
CA GLY A 124 0.43 -9.02 -5.34
C GLY A 124 -0.74 -8.06 -5.44
N THR A 125 -1.93 -8.54 -5.66
CA THR A 125 -3.12 -7.69 -5.64
C THR A 125 -3.33 -7.16 -4.22
N HIS A 126 -3.17 -8.02 -3.20
CA HIS A 126 -3.35 -7.69 -1.77
C HIS A 126 -2.09 -7.96 -0.95
N GLY A 127 -2.00 -7.38 0.26
CA GLY A 127 -0.96 -7.67 1.23
C GLY A 127 0.40 -6.99 1.02
N LYS A 128 0.64 -6.32 -0.10
CA LYS A 128 1.93 -5.67 -0.45
C LYS A 128 2.51 -4.83 0.67
N THR A 129 1.77 -3.83 1.13
CA THR A 129 2.20 -2.88 2.18
C THR A 129 2.56 -3.59 3.48
N THR A 130 1.72 -4.52 3.92
CA THR A 130 1.93 -5.28 5.16
C THR A 130 3.17 -6.16 5.06
N THR A 131 3.33 -6.93 3.98
CA THR A 131 4.49 -7.81 3.80
C THR A 131 5.79 -7.02 3.64
N THR A 132 5.77 -5.90 2.89
CA THR A 132 6.92 -5.00 2.78
C THR A 132 7.31 -4.43 4.15
N SER A 133 6.32 -4.07 4.97
CA SER A 133 6.54 -3.58 6.34
C SER A 133 7.11 -4.67 7.26
N MET A 134 6.58 -5.89 7.21
CA MET A 134 7.11 -7.04 7.97
C MET A 134 8.55 -7.34 7.58
N LEU A 135 8.87 -7.43 6.30
CA LEU A 135 10.24 -7.63 5.82
C LEU A 135 11.17 -6.50 6.27
N THR A 136 10.69 -5.24 6.18
CA THR A 136 11.46 -4.10 6.66
C THR A 136 11.84 -4.24 8.13
N GLN A 137 10.86 -4.55 8.99
CA GLN A 137 11.08 -4.69 10.42
C GLN A 137 12.02 -5.86 10.73
N ILE A 138 11.85 -7.01 10.06
CA ILE A 138 12.74 -8.18 10.23
C ILE A 138 14.17 -7.87 9.79
N PHE A 139 14.36 -7.24 8.62
CA PHE A 139 15.69 -6.91 8.14
C PHE A 139 16.40 -5.88 9.02
N MET A 140 15.66 -4.92 9.59
CA MET A 140 16.19 -3.97 10.58
C MET A 140 16.59 -4.69 11.87
N GLU A 141 15.71 -5.55 12.41
CA GLU A 141 15.99 -6.36 13.61
C GLU A 141 17.20 -7.27 13.43
N ALA A 142 17.40 -7.79 12.22
CA ALA A 142 18.57 -8.60 11.84
C ALA A 142 19.84 -7.77 11.56
N GLY A 143 19.81 -6.44 11.76
CA GLY A 143 20.95 -5.54 11.54
C GLY A 143 21.37 -5.37 10.08
N LYS A 144 20.48 -5.65 9.11
CA LYS A 144 20.79 -5.56 7.67
C LYS A 144 20.71 -4.14 7.11
N ASP A 145 20.16 -3.19 7.85
CA ASP A 145 20.07 -1.77 7.50
C ASP A 145 19.54 -1.48 6.07
N PRO A 146 18.33 -1.97 5.70
CA PRO A 146 17.83 -1.87 4.33
C PRO A 146 17.41 -0.46 3.95
N THR A 147 17.52 -0.14 2.64
CA THR A 147 16.74 0.95 2.03
C THR A 147 15.35 0.45 1.70
N VAL A 148 14.32 1.27 1.94
CA VAL A 148 12.93 0.78 1.92
C VAL A 148 12.01 1.79 1.25
N MET A 149 11.03 1.30 0.47
CA MET A 149 9.87 2.04 -0.01
C MET A 149 8.59 1.22 0.20
N ILE A 150 7.71 1.72 1.07
CA ILE A 150 6.44 1.13 1.45
C ILE A 150 5.32 2.03 0.92
N GLY A 151 4.24 1.48 0.41
CA GLY A 151 3.09 2.24 -0.11
C GLY A 151 2.25 2.96 0.96
N GLY A 152 2.53 2.69 2.23
CA GLY A 152 1.95 3.32 3.41
C GLY A 152 3.02 3.88 4.35
N SER A 153 2.68 4.06 5.62
CA SER A 153 3.63 4.37 6.70
C SER A 153 3.88 3.14 7.56
N LEU A 154 5.10 2.99 8.05
CA LEU A 154 5.44 2.02 9.08
C LEU A 154 5.71 2.79 10.39
N PRO A 155 4.96 2.54 11.47
CA PRO A 155 5.11 3.26 12.74
C PRO A 155 6.56 3.27 13.25
N LEU A 156 7.28 2.16 13.15
CA LEU A 156 8.69 2.05 13.52
C LEU A 156 9.59 3.08 12.82
N LEU A 157 9.25 3.47 11.58
CA LEU A 157 10.01 4.46 10.80
C LEU A 157 9.44 5.87 10.94
N GLY A 158 8.21 6.03 11.43
CA GLY A 158 7.44 7.28 11.32
C GLY A 158 7.23 7.73 9.86
N ALA A 159 7.47 6.84 8.89
CA ALA A 159 7.44 7.13 7.46
C ALA A 159 7.19 5.86 6.64
N GLY A 160 6.94 6.00 5.34
CA GLY A 160 6.88 4.88 4.39
C GLY A 160 8.20 4.63 3.64
N HIS A 161 9.30 5.25 4.06
CA HIS A 161 10.60 5.10 3.41
C HIS A 161 11.74 5.20 4.43
N ARG A 162 12.85 4.61 4.05
CA ARG A 162 14.11 4.70 4.77
C ARG A 162 15.27 4.58 3.78
N VAL A 163 16.32 5.32 4.00
CA VAL A 163 17.59 5.13 3.31
C VAL A 163 18.55 4.46 4.28
N GLY A 164 18.86 3.19 4.02
CA GLY A 164 19.83 2.40 4.79
C GLY A 164 21.22 2.43 4.17
N GLN A 165 22.20 1.88 4.90
CA GLN A 165 23.58 1.72 4.43
C GLN A 165 23.89 0.26 4.03
N GLY A 166 22.89 -0.65 4.15
CA GLY A 166 23.03 -2.05 3.76
C GLY A 166 23.00 -2.24 2.25
N ASP A 167 23.26 -3.47 1.83
CA ASP A 167 23.26 -3.88 0.43
C ASP A 167 21.89 -4.33 -0.10
N THR A 168 20.84 -4.11 0.68
CA THR A 168 19.47 -4.56 0.42
C THR A 168 18.52 -3.37 0.25
N ILE A 169 17.71 -3.42 -0.80
CA ILE A 169 16.55 -2.55 -0.96
C ILE A 169 15.26 -3.38 -0.98
N ILE A 170 14.24 -2.93 -0.26
CA ILE A 170 12.92 -3.57 -0.17
C ILE A 170 11.86 -2.60 -0.69
N LEU A 171 11.17 -2.98 -1.75
CA LEU A 171 10.23 -2.11 -2.46
C LEU A 171 8.86 -2.76 -2.58
N GLU A 172 7.83 -2.01 -2.22
CA GLU A 172 6.46 -2.33 -2.62
C GLU A 172 6.30 -2.11 -4.13
N SER A 173 5.85 -3.13 -4.84
CA SER A 173 5.87 -3.21 -6.30
C SER A 173 4.46 -3.34 -6.85
N CYS A 174 3.87 -2.20 -7.25
CA CYS A 174 2.50 -2.13 -7.74
C CYS A 174 2.41 -2.52 -9.22
N GLU A 175 1.44 -3.38 -9.54
CA GLU A 175 1.09 -3.85 -10.88
C GLU A 175 0.41 -2.79 -11.73
N TYR A 176 -0.26 -1.82 -11.11
CA TYR A 176 -1.03 -0.80 -11.83
C TYR A 176 -0.19 -0.06 -12.87
N CYS A 177 -0.75 0.10 -14.06
CA CYS A 177 -0.06 0.65 -15.23
C CYS A 177 1.26 -0.07 -15.58
N ASN A 178 1.40 -1.35 -15.22
CA ASN A 178 2.63 -2.11 -15.40
C ASN A 178 3.87 -1.45 -14.77
N SER A 179 3.68 -0.67 -13.70
CA SER A 179 4.75 0.10 -13.06
C SER A 179 5.92 -0.76 -12.62
N PHE A 180 5.65 -1.93 -12.04
CA PHE A 180 6.66 -2.87 -11.54
C PHE A 180 7.54 -3.48 -12.66
N LEU A 181 7.11 -3.42 -13.93
CA LEU A 181 7.92 -3.88 -15.06
C LEU A 181 9.13 -2.96 -15.38
N ASN A 182 9.22 -1.80 -14.72
CA ASN A 182 10.39 -0.94 -14.77
C ASN A 182 11.43 -1.29 -13.70
N PHE A 183 11.16 -2.29 -12.85
CA PHE A 183 12.03 -2.68 -11.76
C PHE A 183 13.05 -3.74 -12.19
N PHE A 184 14.07 -3.94 -11.36
CA PHE A 184 15.13 -4.92 -11.56
C PHE A 184 15.26 -5.79 -10.31
N PRO A 185 14.26 -6.64 -10.02
CA PRO A 185 14.27 -7.48 -8.83
C PRO A 185 15.36 -8.55 -8.90
N THR A 186 16.09 -8.74 -7.81
CA THR A 186 16.85 -9.98 -7.57
C THR A 186 16.00 -10.98 -6.80
N THR A 187 14.96 -10.48 -6.11
CA THR A 187 13.95 -11.28 -5.42
C THR A 187 12.57 -10.69 -5.72
N ALA A 188 11.68 -11.48 -6.33
CA ALA A 188 10.27 -11.15 -6.49
C ALA A 188 9.44 -11.94 -5.48
N VAL A 189 8.52 -11.26 -4.79
CA VAL A 189 7.51 -11.88 -3.94
C VAL A 189 6.16 -11.64 -4.60
N VAL A 190 5.41 -12.71 -4.88
CA VAL A 190 4.05 -12.64 -5.45
C VAL A 190 3.07 -13.21 -4.42
N LEU A 191 2.29 -12.34 -3.80
CA LEU A 191 1.42 -12.68 -2.67
C LEU A 191 0.13 -13.34 -3.11
N ASP A 192 -0.50 -12.79 -4.12
CA ASP A 192 -1.74 -13.25 -4.73
C ASP A 192 -1.97 -12.55 -6.08
N ILE A 193 -2.86 -13.09 -6.91
CA ILE A 193 -3.28 -12.47 -8.17
C ILE A 193 -4.80 -12.51 -8.26
N ASP A 194 -5.43 -11.35 -8.26
CA ASP A 194 -6.88 -11.19 -8.36
C ASP A 194 -7.24 -10.12 -9.42
N ALA A 195 -8.51 -10.06 -9.79
CA ALA A 195 -9.03 -9.10 -10.74
C ALA A 195 -9.18 -7.72 -10.08
N ASP A 196 -8.15 -6.90 -10.15
CA ASP A 196 -8.19 -5.49 -9.75
C ASP A 196 -7.65 -4.60 -10.88
N HIS A 197 -7.83 -3.29 -10.74
CA HIS A 197 -7.39 -2.29 -11.74
C HIS A 197 -7.92 -2.57 -13.15
N LEU A 198 -9.19 -2.98 -13.28
CA LEU A 198 -9.87 -3.25 -14.55
C LEU A 198 -10.15 -1.98 -15.38
N ASP A 199 -9.79 -0.80 -14.87
CA ASP A 199 -9.65 0.44 -15.62
C ASP A 199 -8.38 0.45 -16.49
N PHE A 200 -7.41 -0.38 -16.19
CA PHE A 200 -6.15 -0.55 -16.93
C PHE A 200 -6.02 -1.94 -17.56
N PHE A 201 -6.23 -3.00 -16.78
CA PHE A 201 -6.20 -4.38 -17.29
C PHE A 201 -7.53 -4.77 -17.91
N LYS A 202 -7.45 -5.53 -18.98
CA LYS A 202 -8.64 -6.00 -19.71
C LYS A 202 -9.46 -7.00 -18.88
N ASP A 203 -8.77 -7.94 -18.26
CA ASP A 203 -9.35 -9.05 -17.49
C ASP A 203 -8.29 -9.69 -16.59
N LEU A 204 -8.67 -10.73 -15.82
CA LEU A 204 -7.75 -11.46 -14.94
C LEU A 204 -6.57 -12.09 -15.70
N GLU A 205 -6.77 -12.56 -16.92
CA GLU A 205 -5.67 -13.16 -17.70
C GLU A 205 -4.64 -12.12 -18.10
N ASP A 206 -5.05 -10.89 -18.36
CA ASP A 206 -4.13 -9.77 -18.62
C ASP A 206 -3.34 -9.39 -17.35
N VAL A 207 -3.99 -9.43 -16.15
CA VAL A 207 -3.32 -9.29 -14.86
C VAL A 207 -2.28 -10.40 -14.67
N LYS A 208 -2.66 -11.67 -14.84
CA LYS A 208 -1.74 -12.84 -14.75
C LYS A 208 -0.54 -12.69 -15.67
N HIS A 209 -0.78 -12.27 -16.93
CA HIS A 209 0.29 -12.04 -17.90
C HIS A 209 1.27 -10.95 -17.43
N SER A 210 0.77 -9.89 -16.81
CA SER A 210 1.62 -8.83 -16.25
C SER A 210 2.49 -9.34 -15.11
N PHE A 211 1.94 -10.12 -14.17
CA PHE A 211 2.70 -10.75 -13.08
C PHE A 211 3.74 -11.76 -13.60
N ARG A 212 3.39 -12.52 -14.64
CA ARG A 212 4.35 -13.40 -15.33
C ARG A 212 5.57 -12.64 -15.83
N ARG A 213 5.35 -11.55 -16.57
CA ARG A 213 6.41 -10.67 -17.07
C ARG A 213 7.26 -10.09 -15.95
N PHE A 214 6.63 -9.72 -14.84
CA PHE A 214 7.35 -9.21 -13.67
C PHE A 214 8.25 -10.29 -13.06
N ALA A 215 7.77 -11.50 -12.86
CA ALA A 215 8.55 -12.61 -12.33
C ALA A 215 9.73 -12.97 -13.26
N GLU A 216 9.57 -12.84 -14.58
CA GLU A 216 10.62 -13.07 -15.57
C GLU A 216 11.72 -12.01 -15.58
N LEU A 217 11.55 -10.87 -14.87
CA LEU A 217 12.63 -9.90 -14.65
C LEU A 217 13.69 -10.41 -13.66
N VAL A 218 13.36 -11.41 -12.85
CA VAL A 218 14.28 -11.99 -11.89
C VAL A 218 15.37 -12.78 -12.63
N PRO A 219 16.67 -12.51 -12.38
CA PRO A 219 17.75 -13.24 -13.05
C PRO A 219 17.74 -14.73 -12.66
N ALA A 220 18.42 -15.56 -13.45
CA ALA A 220 18.41 -17.01 -13.27
C ALA A 220 18.95 -17.49 -11.89
N ASP A 221 19.81 -16.71 -11.25
CA ASP A 221 20.32 -16.94 -9.90
C ASP A 221 19.53 -16.19 -8.82
N GLY A 222 18.45 -15.51 -9.21
CA GLY A 222 17.55 -14.79 -8.31
C GLY A 222 16.51 -15.69 -7.64
N LEU A 223 15.60 -15.09 -6.91
CA LEU A 223 14.59 -15.76 -6.10
C LEU A 223 13.17 -15.30 -6.47
N ILE A 224 12.28 -16.24 -6.71
CA ILE A 224 10.84 -15.97 -6.81
C ILE A 224 10.14 -16.69 -5.66
N VAL A 225 9.53 -15.90 -4.76
CA VAL A 225 8.69 -16.37 -3.66
C VAL A 225 7.24 -16.19 -4.07
N ALA A 226 6.43 -17.24 -4.05
CA ALA A 226 5.08 -17.21 -4.58
C ALA A 226 4.09 -17.95 -3.66
N ASN A 227 2.86 -17.46 -3.59
CA ASN A 227 1.78 -18.10 -2.85
C ASN A 227 1.36 -19.42 -3.54
N GLY A 228 1.70 -20.54 -2.91
CA GLY A 228 1.37 -21.86 -3.43
C GLY A 228 -0.06 -22.33 -3.12
N ASP A 229 -0.81 -21.57 -2.33
CA ASP A 229 -2.24 -21.82 -2.08
C ASP A 229 -3.14 -21.01 -3.02
N ASP A 230 -2.58 -20.06 -3.78
CA ASP A 230 -3.33 -19.25 -4.74
C ASP A 230 -3.21 -19.81 -6.16
N LYS A 231 -4.35 -20.28 -6.68
CA LYS A 231 -4.40 -20.88 -8.01
C LYS A 231 -3.97 -19.92 -9.12
N ASN A 232 -4.39 -18.65 -9.04
CA ASN A 232 -4.07 -17.67 -10.06
C ASN A 232 -2.56 -17.38 -10.12
N THR A 233 -1.92 -17.31 -8.94
CA THR A 233 -0.47 -17.17 -8.84
C THR A 233 0.26 -18.35 -9.44
N LEU A 234 -0.16 -19.59 -9.12
CA LEU A 234 0.46 -20.79 -9.68
C LEU A 234 0.25 -20.89 -11.20
N ASP A 235 -0.94 -20.59 -11.69
CA ASP A 235 -1.23 -20.58 -13.14
C ASP A 235 -0.37 -19.52 -13.87
N ALA A 236 -0.24 -18.31 -13.31
CA ALA A 236 0.54 -17.24 -13.90
C ALA A 236 2.05 -17.56 -13.97
N LEU A 237 2.56 -18.23 -12.95
CA LEU A 237 4.00 -18.51 -12.78
C LEU A 237 4.40 -19.94 -13.17
N ASP A 238 3.52 -20.65 -13.86
CA ASP A 238 3.79 -22.04 -14.28
C ASP A 238 5.10 -22.17 -15.04
N GLY A 239 5.89 -23.22 -14.73
CA GLY A 239 7.18 -23.48 -15.33
C GLY A 239 8.35 -22.62 -14.80
N LEU A 240 8.13 -21.64 -13.90
CA LEU A 240 9.21 -20.93 -13.21
C LEU A 240 9.68 -21.69 -11.96
N SER A 241 10.95 -21.47 -11.59
CA SER A 241 11.50 -22.00 -10.32
C SER A 241 11.00 -21.13 -9.16
N LEU A 242 10.14 -21.69 -8.31
CA LEU A 242 9.50 -20.99 -7.21
C LEU A 242 9.92 -21.53 -5.86
N VAL A 243 9.98 -20.65 -4.87
CA VAL A 243 9.87 -20.99 -3.45
C VAL A 243 8.44 -20.69 -3.03
N ARG A 244 7.65 -21.74 -2.79
CA ARG A 244 6.22 -21.60 -2.48
C ARG A 244 6.01 -21.42 -0.98
N PHE A 245 5.16 -20.48 -0.62
CA PHE A 245 4.68 -20.31 0.74
C PHE A 245 3.15 -20.48 0.80
N GLY A 246 2.66 -20.86 1.96
CA GLY A 246 1.21 -21.01 2.17
C GLY A 246 0.88 -21.75 3.45
N MET A 247 -0.39 -22.11 3.63
CA MET A 247 -0.84 -22.92 4.77
C MET A 247 -0.79 -24.42 4.47
N ALA A 248 -0.84 -24.82 3.19
CA ALA A 248 -0.76 -26.21 2.81
C ALA A 248 0.67 -26.75 2.98
N GLU A 249 0.81 -27.93 3.56
CA GLU A 249 2.12 -28.59 3.79
C GLU A 249 2.86 -28.98 2.49
N THR A 250 2.21 -28.83 1.35
CA THR A 250 2.80 -29.01 0.02
C THR A 250 3.70 -27.86 -0.40
N ASN A 251 3.71 -26.76 0.34
CA ASN A 251 4.56 -25.61 0.11
C ASN A 251 5.98 -25.81 0.69
N ASP A 252 6.94 -25.06 0.19
CA ASP A 252 8.31 -25.06 0.71
C ASP A 252 8.41 -24.40 2.09
N VAL A 253 7.55 -23.41 2.33
CA VAL A 253 7.37 -22.69 3.60
C VAL A 253 5.89 -22.69 3.96
N TYR A 254 5.56 -23.27 5.10
CA TYR A 254 4.17 -23.38 5.52
C TYR A 254 4.01 -23.23 7.04
N GLY A 255 2.78 -22.87 7.44
CA GLY A 255 2.40 -22.75 8.84
C GLY A 255 1.65 -23.98 9.33
N THR A 256 1.81 -24.32 10.62
CA THR A 256 1.07 -25.37 11.31
C THR A 256 0.63 -24.90 12.71
N ASN A 257 -0.26 -25.63 13.36
CA ASN A 257 -0.68 -25.36 14.75
C ASN A 257 -1.24 -23.92 14.95
N PHE A 258 -2.03 -23.42 13.99
CA PHE A 258 -2.62 -22.10 14.08
C PHE A 258 -3.58 -21.96 15.26
N SER A 259 -3.44 -20.84 16.01
CA SER A 259 -4.49 -20.36 16.91
C SER A 259 -5.73 -19.92 16.11
N GLU A 260 -6.88 -19.81 16.78
CA GLU A 260 -8.15 -19.42 16.16
C GLU A 260 -8.08 -18.04 15.47
N ASP A 261 -7.33 -17.12 16.06
CA ASP A 261 -7.10 -15.76 15.55
C ASP A 261 -5.89 -15.63 14.60
N TYR A 262 -5.20 -16.74 14.31
CA TYR A 262 -4.02 -16.82 13.47
C TYR A 262 -2.80 -16.03 13.98
N ARG A 263 -2.76 -15.67 15.24
CA ARG A 263 -1.60 -14.99 15.84
C ARG A 263 -0.46 -15.94 16.13
N CYS A 264 -0.76 -17.11 16.65
CA CYS A 264 0.23 -18.10 17.06
C CYS A 264 0.25 -19.26 16.08
N PHE A 265 1.42 -19.62 15.59
CA PHE A 265 1.62 -20.79 14.72
C PHE A 265 3.11 -21.16 14.58
N ASP A 266 3.36 -22.39 14.16
CA ASP A 266 4.71 -22.87 13.87
C ASP A 266 5.01 -22.72 12.37
N VAL A 267 6.23 -22.33 12.02
CA VAL A 267 6.69 -22.20 10.64
C VAL A 267 7.68 -23.31 10.31
N VAL A 268 7.41 -23.99 9.21
CA VAL A 268 8.28 -25.03 8.64
C VAL A 268 8.85 -24.52 7.32
N CYS A 269 10.19 -24.63 7.16
CA CYS A 269 10.89 -24.24 5.94
C CYS A 269 11.71 -25.41 5.41
N GLY A 270 11.51 -25.82 4.16
CA GLY A 270 12.20 -26.94 3.55
C GLY A 270 12.05 -28.26 4.33
N GLY A 271 10.87 -28.49 4.90
CA GLY A 271 10.55 -29.66 5.71
C GLY A 271 11.18 -29.70 7.11
N LYS A 272 11.74 -28.58 7.59
CA LYS A 272 12.33 -28.46 8.94
C LYS A 272 11.68 -27.32 9.73
N PRO A 273 11.48 -27.48 11.05
CA PRO A 273 11.05 -26.37 11.90
C PRO A 273 11.97 -25.16 11.74
N TYR A 274 11.38 -23.99 11.54
CA TYR A 274 12.12 -22.73 11.42
C TYR A 274 11.93 -21.84 12.65
N CYS A 275 10.68 -21.50 13.00
CA CYS A 275 10.38 -20.72 14.20
C CYS A 275 8.92 -20.94 14.64
N HIS A 276 8.63 -20.60 15.90
CA HIS A 276 7.29 -20.37 16.40
C HIS A 276 6.98 -18.88 16.31
N LEU A 277 5.86 -18.48 15.72
CA LEU A 277 5.47 -17.08 15.64
C LEU A 277 4.32 -16.77 16.60
N GLU A 278 4.44 -15.62 17.24
CA GLU A 278 3.37 -14.93 17.93
C GLU A 278 3.28 -13.52 17.33
N LEU A 279 2.34 -13.31 16.40
CA LEU A 279 2.22 -12.07 15.66
C LEU A 279 1.59 -10.95 16.53
N GLY A 280 2.05 -9.71 16.39
CA GLY A 280 1.40 -8.53 16.95
C GLY A 280 0.08 -8.15 16.25
N VAL A 281 -0.24 -8.82 15.13
CA VAL A 281 -1.45 -8.58 14.32
C VAL A 281 -2.25 -9.86 14.15
N ILE A 282 -3.56 -9.75 13.95
CA ILE A 282 -4.50 -10.88 13.84
C ILE A 282 -4.91 -11.17 12.40
N GLY A 283 -5.45 -12.36 12.20
CA GLY A 283 -6.16 -12.73 10.99
C GLY A 283 -5.33 -13.56 10.01
N ARG A 284 -6.04 -14.43 9.29
CA ARG A 284 -5.46 -15.37 8.34
C ARG A 284 -4.57 -14.70 7.28
N HIS A 285 -5.01 -13.53 6.77
CA HIS A 285 -4.25 -12.78 5.76
C HIS A 285 -2.90 -12.29 6.31
N ASN A 286 -2.81 -11.90 7.58
CA ASN A 286 -1.55 -11.50 8.20
C ASN A 286 -0.62 -12.69 8.46
N ALA A 287 -1.17 -13.87 8.80
CA ALA A 287 -0.38 -15.10 8.85
C ALA A 287 0.20 -15.46 7.47
N MET A 288 -0.57 -15.30 6.38
CA MET A 288 -0.07 -15.49 5.02
C MET A 288 1.05 -14.49 4.65
N ASN A 289 0.87 -13.21 5.00
CA ASN A 289 1.90 -12.19 4.80
C ASN A 289 3.19 -12.52 5.58
N ALA A 290 3.05 -13.02 6.82
CA ALA A 290 4.17 -13.46 7.64
C ALA A 290 4.88 -14.69 7.05
N LEU A 291 4.15 -15.65 6.49
CA LEU A 291 4.72 -16.82 5.81
C LEU A 291 5.51 -16.41 4.55
N ALA A 292 5.01 -15.44 3.77
CA ALA A 292 5.74 -14.85 2.65
C ALA A 292 7.05 -14.20 3.12
N ALA A 293 7.00 -13.43 4.20
CA ALA A 293 8.19 -12.82 4.81
C ALA A 293 9.17 -13.89 5.32
N CYS A 294 8.68 -14.95 5.98
CA CYS A 294 9.51 -16.08 6.42
C CYS A 294 10.21 -16.78 5.25
N ALA A 295 9.55 -16.94 4.10
CA ALA A 295 10.13 -17.55 2.92
C ALA A 295 11.34 -16.75 2.40
N VAL A 296 11.21 -15.42 2.34
CA VAL A 296 12.35 -14.55 2.02
C VAL A 296 13.43 -14.66 3.08
N CYS A 297 13.09 -14.55 4.37
CA CYS A 297 14.03 -14.59 5.48
C CYS A 297 14.82 -15.90 5.54
N TRP A 298 14.15 -17.04 5.31
CA TRP A 298 14.80 -18.35 5.22
C TRP A 298 15.87 -18.38 4.12
N LYS A 299 15.54 -17.87 2.92
CA LYS A 299 16.50 -17.84 1.80
C LYS A 299 17.65 -16.85 2.01
N PHE A 300 17.41 -15.79 2.78
CA PHE A 300 18.44 -14.83 3.18
C PHE A 300 19.21 -15.23 4.45
N SER A 301 18.95 -16.43 4.98
CA SER A 301 19.57 -16.93 6.22
C SER A 301 19.41 -15.95 7.39
N ILE A 302 18.25 -15.29 7.48
CA ILE A 302 17.93 -14.46 8.64
C ILE A 302 17.68 -15.37 9.84
N PRO A 303 18.27 -15.08 11.02
CA PRO A 303 18.03 -15.89 12.23
C PRO A 303 16.55 -15.91 12.63
N ALA A 304 16.06 -17.10 13.03
CA ALA A 304 14.68 -17.30 13.47
C ALA A 304 14.27 -16.32 14.59
N GLU A 305 15.17 -16.06 15.53
CA GLU A 305 14.94 -15.17 16.67
C GLU A 305 14.70 -13.72 16.24
N ALA A 306 15.35 -13.26 15.16
CA ALA A 306 15.11 -11.92 14.62
C ALA A 306 13.70 -11.83 13.97
N VAL A 307 13.29 -12.90 13.27
CA VAL A 307 11.93 -12.98 12.68
C VAL A 307 10.87 -12.97 13.78
N GLN A 308 11.05 -13.77 14.83
CA GLN A 308 10.13 -13.88 15.97
C GLN A 308 9.96 -12.53 16.66
N ARG A 309 11.06 -11.86 17.06
CA ARG A 309 10.98 -10.55 17.73
C ARG A 309 10.36 -9.49 16.84
N ALA A 310 10.79 -9.40 15.58
CA ALA A 310 10.27 -8.40 14.67
C ALA A 310 8.76 -8.53 14.42
N LEU A 311 8.26 -9.77 14.24
CA LEU A 311 6.84 -9.99 13.96
C LEU A 311 5.97 -9.92 15.23
N HIS A 312 6.53 -10.22 16.41
CA HIS A 312 5.85 -9.98 17.68
C HIS A 312 5.60 -8.47 17.91
N GLU A 313 6.62 -7.64 17.65
CA GLU A 313 6.54 -6.18 17.77
C GLU A 313 5.88 -5.48 16.58
N PHE A 314 5.49 -6.23 15.55
CA PHE A 314 4.81 -5.68 14.38
C PHE A 314 3.31 -5.50 14.65
N HIS A 315 2.87 -4.26 14.87
CA HIS A 315 1.47 -3.92 15.16
C HIS A 315 0.72 -3.36 13.96
N GLY A 316 1.20 -3.63 12.74
CA GLY A 316 0.58 -3.21 11.49
C GLY A 316 1.31 -2.05 10.79
N ALA A 317 0.95 -1.83 9.54
CA ALA A 317 1.29 -0.63 8.79
C ALA A 317 0.20 0.43 8.99
N GLY A 318 0.52 1.68 8.77
CA GLY A 318 -0.47 2.75 8.85
C GLY A 318 -1.67 2.49 7.93
N ARG A 319 -2.85 2.75 8.42
CA ARG A 319 -4.12 2.47 7.76
C ARG A 319 -4.35 0.98 7.42
N ARG A 320 -3.83 0.03 8.23
CA ARG A 320 -4.08 -1.41 8.14
C ARG A 320 -4.53 -1.93 9.49
N LEU A 321 -5.84 -1.85 9.75
CA LEU A 321 -6.47 -2.05 11.07
C LEU A 321 -5.73 -1.27 12.16
N GLU A 322 -5.46 0.01 11.86
CA GLU A 322 -4.69 0.90 12.73
C GLU A 322 -5.55 1.45 13.85
N PHE A 323 -5.19 1.18 15.10
CA PHE A 323 -5.87 1.79 16.25
C PHE A 323 -5.58 3.29 16.29
N LYS A 324 -6.64 4.11 16.27
CA LYS A 324 -6.54 5.57 16.28
C LYS A 324 -6.85 6.20 17.64
N GLY A 325 -7.56 5.48 18.49
CA GLY A 325 -7.97 5.98 19.80
C GLY A 325 -9.34 5.47 20.23
N ARG A 326 -9.88 6.07 21.28
CA ARG A 326 -11.17 5.68 21.85
C ARG A 326 -12.10 6.88 21.95
N TYR A 327 -13.37 6.69 21.56
CA TYR A 327 -14.42 7.70 21.66
C TYR A 327 -15.61 7.14 22.44
N HIS A 328 -15.93 7.73 23.60
CA HIS A 328 -17.02 7.33 24.51
C HIS A 328 -17.05 5.80 24.80
N GLY A 329 -15.87 5.19 24.93
CA GLY A 329 -15.72 3.76 25.20
C GLY A 329 -15.82 2.84 23.96
N ALA A 330 -16.00 3.40 22.78
CA ALA A 330 -15.84 2.71 21.50
C ALA A 330 -14.40 2.84 21.02
N ASP A 331 -13.79 1.78 20.53
CA ASP A 331 -12.48 1.81 19.91
C ASP A 331 -12.59 2.22 18.43
N VAL A 332 -11.75 3.16 18.00
CA VAL A 332 -11.74 3.69 16.62
C VAL A 332 -10.50 3.18 15.89
N TYR A 333 -10.73 2.54 14.76
CA TYR A 333 -9.68 2.01 13.89
C TYR A 333 -9.81 2.57 12.47
N ASP A 334 -8.69 2.68 11.76
CA ASP A 334 -8.65 3.04 10.34
C ASP A 334 -8.10 1.91 9.50
N ASP A 335 -8.72 1.67 8.33
CA ASP A 335 -8.26 0.65 7.39
C ASP A 335 -8.36 1.13 5.95
N TYR A 336 -7.36 0.80 5.15
CA TYR A 336 -7.26 1.20 3.75
C TYR A 336 -8.06 0.31 2.79
N SER A 337 -8.71 -0.74 3.28
CA SER A 337 -9.46 -1.70 2.47
C SER A 337 -10.46 -1.00 1.54
N HIS A 338 -10.40 -1.34 0.28
CA HIS A 338 -11.23 -0.74 -0.76
C HIS A 338 -11.65 -1.75 -1.85
N HIS A 339 -11.26 -3.02 -1.68
CA HIS A 339 -11.68 -4.16 -2.48
C HIS A 339 -12.53 -5.13 -1.63
N PRO A 340 -13.56 -5.80 -2.18
CA PRO A 340 -14.39 -6.73 -1.40
C PRO A 340 -13.60 -7.82 -0.69
N ALA A 341 -12.56 -8.38 -1.31
CA ALA A 341 -11.70 -9.39 -0.68
C ALA A 341 -10.97 -8.84 0.56
N GLU A 342 -10.52 -7.58 0.52
CA GLU A 342 -9.91 -6.91 1.67
C GLU A 342 -10.94 -6.66 2.79
N LEU A 343 -12.16 -6.19 2.44
CA LEU A 343 -13.28 -6.04 3.39
C LEU A 343 -13.62 -7.37 4.06
N HIS A 344 -13.69 -8.46 3.29
CA HIS A 344 -13.90 -9.79 3.81
C HIS A 344 -12.87 -10.16 4.88
N ALA A 345 -11.58 -9.99 4.55
CA ALA A 345 -10.48 -10.30 5.46
C ALA A 345 -10.51 -9.43 6.73
N LEU A 346 -10.75 -8.11 6.57
CA LEU A 346 -10.85 -7.15 7.66
C LEU A 346 -12.00 -7.50 8.61
N LEU A 347 -13.22 -7.65 8.11
CA LEU A 347 -14.39 -7.88 8.95
C LEU A 347 -14.32 -9.24 9.66
N ARG A 348 -13.77 -10.26 9.03
CA ARG A 348 -13.49 -11.54 9.70
C ARG A 348 -12.47 -11.40 10.82
N ALA A 349 -11.37 -10.68 10.59
CA ALA A 349 -10.36 -10.44 11.63
C ALA A 349 -10.96 -9.67 12.82
N VAL A 350 -11.73 -8.62 12.55
CA VAL A 350 -12.37 -7.80 13.59
C VAL A 350 -13.37 -8.60 14.43
N ARG A 351 -14.10 -9.56 13.83
CA ARG A 351 -15.01 -10.44 14.58
C ARG A 351 -14.29 -11.29 15.65
N LEU A 352 -13.03 -11.64 15.42
CA LEU A 352 -12.20 -12.37 16.39
C LEU A 352 -11.73 -11.51 17.56
N MET A 353 -11.85 -10.18 17.47
CA MET A 353 -11.43 -9.25 18.53
C MET A 353 -12.45 -9.16 19.70
N GLY A 354 -13.64 -9.75 19.56
CA GLY A 354 -14.63 -9.86 20.62
C GLY A 354 -15.39 -8.57 20.97
N TYR A 355 -15.44 -7.60 20.05
CA TYR A 355 -16.25 -6.38 20.23
C TYR A 355 -17.76 -6.73 20.24
N ARG A 356 -18.51 -5.96 21.00
CA ARG A 356 -19.96 -6.12 21.11
C ARG A 356 -20.67 -5.82 19.79
N ARG A 357 -20.22 -4.81 19.05
CA ARG A 357 -20.80 -4.36 17.78
C ARG A 357 -19.70 -3.83 16.86
N VAL A 358 -19.73 -4.27 15.63
CA VAL A 358 -18.82 -3.80 14.56
C VAL A 358 -19.56 -2.78 13.69
N ILE A 359 -19.13 -1.53 13.76
CA ILE A 359 -19.63 -0.42 12.93
C ILE A 359 -18.60 -0.18 11.82
N CYS A 360 -18.97 -0.45 10.57
CA CYS A 360 -18.13 -0.24 9.40
C CYS A 360 -18.56 1.03 8.66
N ALA A 361 -17.85 2.14 8.91
CA ALA A 361 -17.98 3.34 8.10
C ALA A 361 -17.15 3.18 6.83
N PHE A 362 -17.79 3.11 5.67
CA PHE A 362 -17.15 2.76 4.40
C PHE A 362 -17.26 3.88 3.36
N GLN A 363 -16.12 4.20 2.74
CA GLN A 363 -16.01 5.09 1.58
C GLN A 363 -15.61 4.29 0.35
N PRO A 364 -16.53 4.00 -0.58
CA PRO A 364 -16.16 3.36 -1.84
C PRO A 364 -15.14 4.21 -2.60
N HIS A 365 -14.20 3.53 -3.29
CA HIS A 365 -13.13 4.19 -4.04
C HIS A 365 -13.29 3.92 -5.53
N THR A 366 -13.47 4.98 -6.30
CA THR A 366 -13.79 5.08 -7.74
C THR A 366 -15.18 4.56 -8.12
N TYR A 367 -15.77 5.20 -9.12
CA TYR A 367 -17.09 4.82 -9.64
C TYR A 367 -17.04 3.50 -10.39
N SER A 368 -15.98 3.29 -11.20
CA SER A 368 -15.78 2.09 -12.00
C SER A 368 -15.71 0.83 -11.15
N ARG A 369 -14.86 0.83 -10.10
CA ARG A 369 -14.73 -0.31 -9.17
C ARG A 369 -16.04 -0.55 -8.41
N THR A 370 -16.67 0.51 -7.90
CA THR A 370 -17.94 0.39 -7.17
C THR A 370 -19.00 -0.28 -8.04
N LYS A 371 -19.07 0.07 -9.33
CA LYS A 371 -20.01 -0.55 -10.27
C LYS A 371 -19.67 -1.99 -10.59
N ALA A 372 -18.40 -2.26 -10.88
CA ALA A 372 -17.94 -3.59 -11.29
C ALA A 372 -18.11 -4.64 -10.18
N LEU A 373 -17.87 -4.27 -8.91
CA LEU A 373 -17.89 -5.15 -7.75
C LEU A 373 -19.10 -4.89 -6.83
N PHE A 374 -20.17 -4.33 -7.36
CA PHE A 374 -21.32 -3.88 -6.59
C PHE A 374 -21.89 -4.98 -5.67
N SER A 375 -22.22 -6.13 -6.24
CA SER A 375 -22.82 -7.26 -5.48
C SER A 375 -21.88 -7.81 -4.41
N ASP A 376 -20.58 -7.79 -4.68
CA ASP A 376 -19.57 -8.23 -3.73
C ASP A 376 -19.46 -7.26 -2.56
N PHE A 377 -19.49 -5.94 -2.82
CA PHE A 377 -19.54 -4.94 -1.74
C PHE A 377 -20.79 -5.09 -0.87
N VAL A 378 -21.97 -5.29 -1.47
CA VAL A 378 -23.20 -5.54 -0.71
C VAL A 378 -23.05 -6.75 0.20
N ARG A 379 -22.53 -7.86 -0.33
CA ARG A 379 -22.32 -9.09 0.44
C ARG A 379 -21.37 -8.88 1.62
N GLU A 380 -20.19 -8.29 1.37
CA GLU A 380 -19.17 -8.17 2.42
C GLU A 380 -19.55 -7.13 3.47
N LEU A 381 -20.10 -5.98 3.10
CA LEU A 381 -20.53 -4.95 4.05
C LEU A 381 -21.71 -5.40 4.92
N SER A 382 -22.53 -6.33 4.43
CA SER A 382 -23.61 -6.95 5.22
C SER A 382 -23.10 -7.82 6.37
N ALA A 383 -21.81 -8.13 6.44
CA ALA A 383 -21.21 -8.85 7.56
C ALA A 383 -20.92 -7.96 8.78
N ALA A 384 -20.98 -6.63 8.66
CA ALA A 384 -20.91 -5.70 9.79
C ALA A 384 -22.25 -5.66 10.54
N ASP A 385 -22.23 -5.32 11.84
CA ASP A 385 -23.50 -5.10 12.58
C ASP A 385 -24.19 -3.82 12.15
N LEU A 386 -23.42 -2.84 11.66
CA LEU A 386 -23.91 -1.63 11.03
C LEU A 386 -22.92 -1.16 9.96
N ALA A 387 -23.37 -1.10 8.72
CA ALA A 387 -22.64 -0.44 7.65
C ALA A 387 -23.12 1.02 7.52
N VAL A 388 -22.18 1.97 7.55
CA VAL A 388 -22.44 3.40 7.36
C VAL A 388 -21.65 3.86 6.14
N LEU A 389 -22.33 4.20 5.04
CA LEU A 389 -21.70 4.56 3.80
C LEU A 389 -21.63 6.05 3.62
N THR A 390 -20.53 6.57 3.08
CA THR A 390 -20.38 7.95 2.65
C THR A 390 -20.15 8.03 1.14
N ASP A 391 -20.10 9.24 0.57
CA ASP A 391 -19.93 9.42 -0.88
C ASP A 391 -18.70 8.70 -1.44
N ILE A 392 -18.81 8.25 -2.71
CA ILE A 392 -17.70 7.63 -3.42
C ILE A 392 -16.54 8.63 -3.53
N TYR A 393 -15.35 8.20 -3.15
CA TYR A 393 -14.13 8.94 -3.42
C TYR A 393 -13.76 8.76 -4.90
N ALA A 394 -13.99 9.82 -5.68
CA ALA A 394 -13.84 9.77 -7.14
C ALA A 394 -12.40 9.53 -7.62
N ALA A 395 -11.39 9.88 -6.79
CA ALA A 395 -9.99 9.94 -7.20
C ALA A 395 -9.81 10.78 -8.48
N ARG A 396 -9.57 10.14 -9.61
CA ARG A 396 -9.40 10.79 -10.93
C ARG A 396 -10.58 10.57 -11.89
N GLU A 397 -11.65 9.92 -11.43
CA GLU A 397 -12.81 9.61 -12.26
C GLU A 397 -13.86 10.70 -12.18
N SER A 398 -14.65 10.84 -13.26
CA SER A 398 -15.91 11.55 -13.27
C SER A 398 -17.06 10.54 -13.30
N ASN A 399 -18.15 10.82 -12.61
CA ASN A 399 -19.30 9.92 -12.57
C ASN A 399 -20.08 9.93 -13.89
N THR A 400 -19.60 9.21 -14.88
CA THR A 400 -20.26 9.04 -16.19
C THR A 400 -21.22 7.83 -16.22
N ILE A 401 -21.20 6.99 -15.20
CA ILE A 401 -21.97 5.73 -15.15
C ILE A 401 -23.15 5.77 -14.16
N GLY A 402 -23.35 6.91 -13.51
CA GLY A 402 -24.53 7.20 -12.68
C GLY A 402 -24.67 6.31 -11.44
N ILE A 403 -23.56 5.89 -10.80
CA ILE A 403 -23.57 5.12 -9.56
C ILE A 403 -23.28 6.02 -8.36
N SER A 404 -23.87 5.70 -7.20
CA SER A 404 -23.65 6.38 -5.93
C SER A 404 -23.48 5.39 -4.77
N SER A 405 -22.91 5.83 -3.66
CA SER A 405 -22.86 5.04 -2.42
C SER A 405 -24.25 4.78 -1.85
N LYS A 406 -25.22 5.64 -2.16
CA LYS A 406 -26.62 5.44 -1.74
C LYS A 406 -27.21 4.18 -2.40
N ASP A 407 -26.86 3.90 -3.65
CA ASP A 407 -27.31 2.67 -4.33
C ASP A 407 -26.81 1.41 -3.62
N LEU A 408 -25.59 1.44 -3.08
CA LEU A 408 -25.05 0.34 -2.23
C LEU A 408 -25.82 0.27 -0.92
N ALA A 409 -26.00 1.39 -0.23
CA ALA A 409 -26.71 1.43 1.05
C ALA A 409 -28.13 0.90 0.93
N ASP A 410 -28.86 1.24 -0.12
CA ASP A 410 -30.22 0.77 -0.35
C ASP A 410 -30.33 -0.77 -0.51
N GLN A 411 -29.21 -1.45 -0.81
CA GLN A 411 -29.16 -2.94 -0.93
C GLN A 411 -28.62 -3.65 0.32
N ILE A 412 -28.06 -2.92 1.30
CA ILE A 412 -27.51 -3.50 2.53
C ILE A 412 -28.52 -3.31 3.65
N PRO A 413 -29.10 -4.39 4.22
CA PRO A 413 -30.09 -4.30 5.28
C PRO A 413 -29.60 -3.52 6.50
N GLY A 414 -30.36 -2.53 6.93
CA GLY A 414 -30.04 -1.73 8.12
C GLY A 414 -28.88 -0.75 7.98
N SER A 415 -28.31 -0.60 6.79
CA SER A 415 -27.24 0.36 6.57
C SER A 415 -27.77 1.80 6.59
N VAL A 416 -26.83 2.74 6.75
CA VAL A 416 -27.10 4.18 6.76
C VAL A 416 -26.22 4.87 5.72
N TYR A 417 -26.80 5.77 4.93
CA TYR A 417 -26.05 6.62 4.03
C TYR A 417 -25.92 8.04 4.64
N CYS A 418 -24.67 8.51 4.74
CA CYS A 418 -24.32 9.84 5.22
C CYS A 418 -23.57 10.60 4.12
N PRO A 419 -24.17 11.61 3.47
CA PRO A 419 -23.49 12.39 2.43
C PRO A 419 -22.36 13.23 3.03
N GLY A 420 -21.13 12.93 2.62
CA GLY A 420 -19.94 13.64 3.07
C GLY A 420 -19.45 13.28 4.49
N LEU A 421 -18.17 13.58 4.72
CA LEU A 421 -17.49 13.24 5.98
C LEU A 421 -18.04 13.96 7.23
N PRO A 422 -18.52 15.22 7.16
CA PRO A 422 -19.10 15.87 8.35
C PRO A 422 -20.31 15.12 8.89
N GLN A 423 -21.28 14.80 8.02
CA GLN A 423 -22.50 14.07 8.41
C GLN A 423 -22.18 12.66 8.91
N LEU A 424 -21.21 11.99 8.27
CA LEU A 424 -20.70 10.70 8.74
C LEU A 424 -20.14 10.81 10.17
N THR A 425 -19.29 11.81 10.44
CA THR A 425 -18.70 12.03 11.76
C THR A 425 -19.77 12.27 12.81
N ASP A 426 -20.75 13.16 12.53
CA ASP A 426 -21.82 13.50 13.46
C ASP A 426 -22.71 12.28 13.76
N TYR A 427 -23.01 11.47 12.74
CA TYR A 427 -23.75 10.22 12.92
C TYR A 427 -22.99 9.22 13.78
N LEU A 428 -21.71 8.94 13.50
CA LEU A 428 -20.87 8.05 14.30
C LEU A 428 -20.79 8.52 15.75
N ALA A 429 -20.65 9.83 15.98
CA ALA A 429 -20.63 10.41 17.31
C ALA A 429 -21.93 10.16 18.10
N SER A 430 -23.09 10.21 17.42
CA SER A 430 -24.41 10.02 18.00
C SER A 430 -24.73 8.58 18.42
N ILE A 431 -24.07 7.58 17.78
CA ILE A 431 -24.41 6.17 17.96
C ILE A 431 -23.34 5.36 18.73
N ALA A 432 -22.14 5.92 18.90
CA ALA A 432 -21.02 5.25 19.55
C ALA A 432 -21.35 4.86 21.00
N GLN A 433 -21.04 3.62 21.38
CA GLN A 433 -21.28 3.08 22.71
C GLN A 433 -20.08 2.27 23.21
N PRO A 434 -19.90 2.16 24.53
CA PRO A 434 -18.85 1.30 25.09
C PRO A 434 -18.92 -0.13 24.56
N GLY A 435 -17.76 -0.67 24.20
CA GLY A 435 -17.62 -2.02 23.64
C GLY A 435 -17.85 -2.12 22.12
N ASP A 436 -18.15 -1.01 21.44
CA ASP A 436 -18.18 -0.97 19.99
C ASP A 436 -16.76 -0.87 19.41
N ILE A 437 -16.60 -1.36 18.18
CA ILE A 437 -15.52 -0.96 17.29
C ILE A 437 -16.09 -0.14 16.15
N ILE A 438 -15.48 1.02 15.89
CA ILE A 438 -15.79 1.90 14.77
C ILE A 438 -14.61 1.81 13.79
N LEU A 439 -14.88 1.30 12.59
CA LEU A 439 -13.91 1.20 11.51
C LEU A 439 -14.15 2.32 10.51
N THR A 440 -13.14 3.15 10.22
CA THR A 440 -13.13 4.03 9.05
C THR A 440 -12.40 3.32 7.91
N VAL A 441 -13.15 2.91 6.87
CA VAL A 441 -12.66 1.98 5.86
C VAL A 441 -12.72 2.59 4.46
N GLY A 442 -11.58 2.62 3.77
CA GLY A 442 -11.49 3.10 2.39
C GLY A 442 -10.13 3.69 2.01
N ALA A 443 -9.79 3.65 0.72
CA ALA A 443 -8.54 4.20 0.20
C ALA A 443 -8.56 5.75 0.05
N GLY A 444 -9.73 6.36 0.20
CA GLY A 444 -9.90 7.81 0.13
C GLY A 444 -9.55 8.52 1.44
N ASP A 445 -10.33 9.54 1.77
CA ASP A 445 -10.06 10.43 2.90
C ASP A 445 -10.96 10.19 4.13
N ILE A 446 -11.65 9.06 4.18
CA ILE A 446 -12.57 8.70 5.28
C ILE A 446 -11.87 8.66 6.65
N TYR A 447 -10.57 8.37 6.71
CA TYR A 447 -9.80 8.41 7.95
C TYR A 447 -9.94 9.74 8.71
N LYS A 448 -10.18 10.86 7.97
CA LYS A 448 -10.42 12.18 8.57
C LYS A 448 -11.69 12.22 9.43
N ALA A 449 -12.69 11.38 9.11
CA ALA A 449 -13.90 11.29 9.92
C ALA A 449 -13.58 10.65 11.29
N GLY A 450 -12.77 9.60 11.34
CA GLY A 450 -12.28 8.99 12.57
C GLY A 450 -11.43 9.95 13.40
N GLU A 451 -10.49 10.66 12.77
CA GLU A 451 -9.68 11.68 13.44
C GLU A 451 -10.53 12.83 14.01
N LYS A 452 -11.53 13.29 13.27
CA LYS A 452 -12.45 14.33 13.73
C LYS A 452 -13.32 13.82 14.88
N LEU A 453 -13.80 12.58 14.82
CA LEU A 453 -14.57 11.94 15.87
C LEU A 453 -13.78 11.95 17.21
N LEU A 454 -12.51 11.55 17.18
CA LEU A 454 -11.65 11.55 18.36
C LEU A 454 -11.44 12.96 18.93
N LYS A 455 -11.28 13.99 18.09
CA LYS A 455 -11.14 15.38 18.51
C LYS A 455 -12.39 15.95 19.19
N LEU A 456 -13.59 15.45 18.90
CA LEU A 456 -14.81 15.86 19.57
C LEU A 456 -14.80 15.52 21.08
N GLN A 457 -14.07 14.51 21.51
CA GLN A 457 -13.92 14.15 22.92
C GLN A 457 -12.93 15.06 23.66
N GLU A 458 -11.94 15.64 22.96
CA GLU A 458 -10.92 16.51 23.55
C GLU A 458 -11.43 17.93 23.83
N THR A 459 -12.57 18.30 23.25
CA THR A 459 -13.18 19.61 23.49
C THR A 459 -14.10 19.51 24.71
N PRO A 460 -13.72 20.06 25.91
CA PRO A 460 -14.63 20.06 27.03
C PRO A 460 -15.87 20.82 26.60
N ALA A 461 -17.04 20.24 26.86
CA ALA A 461 -18.30 20.95 26.71
C ALA A 461 -18.17 22.28 27.46
N ASN A 462 -18.13 23.37 26.72
CA ASN A 462 -18.28 24.70 27.31
C ASN A 462 -19.66 24.72 28.01
N THR A 463 -19.67 24.42 29.32
CA THR A 463 -20.78 24.66 30.18
C THR A 463 -20.98 26.18 30.22
N SER A 464 -21.76 26.69 29.28
CA SER A 464 -22.38 28.00 29.42
C SER A 464 -23.41 27.89 30.54
N LEU A 465 -23.06 28.47 31.68
CA LEU A 465 -24.00 28.87 32.73
C LEU A 465 -24.94 29.95 32.19
#